data_f6651cfcc46776b96a5361a18e4bf8f4
#
_entry.id   f6651cfcc46776b96a5361a18e4bf8f4
#
_cell.length_a   1.000
_cell.length_b   1.000
_cell.length_c   1.000
_cell.angle_alpha   90.00
_cell.angle_beta   90.00
_cell.angle_gamma   90.00
#
_symmetry.space_group_name_H-M   'P 1'
#
loop_
_entity.id
_entity.type
_entity.pdbx_description
1 polymer ?
#
loop_
_entity_poly.entity_id
_entity_poly.type
_entity_poly.pdbx_seq_one_letter_code
_entity_poly.pdbx_strand_id
1 'polypeptide(L)'
;MKKVLIVNGPNLNLLGKREPEVYGNTTLKELEKLCTHESKKLDFEVSFFQSNSEAKIIDKIQECNYCDGLIVNAGAFTHTSIAIHDALKILKIPKIEIHISNIYSREEFRKKSFISPAVHGIIAGFGIDVYILAIKSLKYLFKNE
;
A
#
# COMPACT_ATOMS: atom_id res chain seq x y z
N MET A 1 -4.10 -19.41 7.44
CA MET A 1 -3.33 -18.50 6.57
C MET A 1 -3.95 -17.10 6.62
N LYS A 2 -3.14 -16.11 6.92
CA LYS A 2 -3.61 -14.72 7.00
C LYS A 2 -3.81 -14.14 5.61
N LYS A 3 -4.90 -13.41 5.42
CA LYS A 3 -5.25 -12.78 4.14
C LYS A 3 -4.86 -11.30 4.16
N VAL A 4 -4.04 -10.91 3.20
CA VAL A 4 -3.51 -9.54 3.07
C VAL A 4 -3.96 -8.96 1.74
N LEU A 5 -4.54 -7.76 1.77
CA LEU A 5 -4.86 -7.01 0.56
C LEU A 5 -3.83 -5.89 0.37
N ILE A 6 -3.31 -5.77 -0.83
CA ILE A 6 -2.44 -4.65 -1.25
C ILE A 6 -3.24 -3.77 -2.20
N VAL A 7 -3.45 -2.52 -1.81
CA VAL A 7 -4.17 -1.52 -2.61
C VAL A 7 -3.18 -0.52 -3.18
N ASN A 8 -3.21 -0.36 -4.50
CA ASN A 8 -2.39 0.57 -5.25
C ASN A 8 -3.26 1.65 -5.89
N GLY A 9 -2.87 2.89 -5.71
CA GLY A 9 -3.58 4.07 -6.20
C GLY A 9 -3.23 4.48 -7.62
N PRO A 10 -3.51 5.75 -7.96
CA PRO A 10 -3.43 6.24 -9.33
C PRO A 10 -2.01 6.18 -9.88
N ASN A 11 -1.94 5.89 -11.17
CA ASN A 11 -0.71 5.81 -11.97
C ASN A 11 0.21 4.63 -11.64
N LEU A 12 -0.07 3.83 -10.61
CA LEU A 12 0.74 2.66 -10.29
C LEU A 12 0.60 1.54 -11.32
N ASN A 13 -0.46 1.57 -12.13
CA ASN A 13 -0.57 0.69 -13.30
C ASN A 13 0.54 0.93 -14.34
N LEU A 14 1.18 2.11 -14.30
CA LEU A 14 2.28 2.48 -15.20
C LEU A 14 3.66 2.25 -14.57
N LEU A 15 3.71 1.57 -13.43
CA LEU A 15 4.98 1.25 -12.77
C LEU A 15 5.92 0.51 -13.73
N GLY A 16 7.19 0.92 -13.73
CA GLY A 16 8.20 0.40 -14.67
C GLY A 16 8.30 1.19 -15.98
N LYS A 17 7.29 1.99 -16.31
CA LYS A 17 7.23 2.79 -17.54
C LYS A 17 7.27 4.29 -17.26
N ARG A 18 6.86 4.71 -16.05
CA ARG A 18 6.75 6.10 -15.63
C ARG A 18 7.91 6.46 -14.69
N GLU A 19 8.62 7.54 -15.01
CA GLU A 19 9.68 8.09 -14.16
C GLU A 19 10.55 7.00 -13.51
N PRO A 20 11.26 6.17 -14.32
CA PRO A 20 12.03 5.04 -13.74
C PRO A 20 13.11 5.49 -12.77
N GLU A 21 13.63 6.71 -12.89
CA GLU A 21 14.58 7.29 -11.94
C GLU A 21 14.00 7.49 -10.54
N VAL A 22 12.67 7.58 -10.41
CA VAL A 22 11.97 7.72 -9.13
C VAL A 22 11.40 6.39 -8.64
N TYR A 23 10.75 5.65 -9.54
CA TYR A 23 9.96 4.47 -9.21
C TYR A 23 10.60 3.14 -9.62
N GLY A 24 11.72 3.17 -10.38
CA GLY A 24 12.38 1.97 -10.86
C GLY A 24 11.76 1.39 -12.13
N ASN A 25 12.33 0.28 -12.61
CA ASN A 25 11.95 -0.37 -13.88
C ASN A 25 11.02 -1.57 -13.71
N THR A 26 10.78 -2.02 -12.50
CA THR A 26 9.92 -3.18 -12.23
C THR A 26 8.46 -2.80 -12.51
N THR A 27 7.77 -3.63 -13.29
CA THR A 27 6.33 -3.42 -13.56
C THR A 27 5.48 -3.83 -12.37
N LEU A 28 4.23 -3.35 -12.34
CA LEU A 28 3.29 -3.74 -11.29
C LEU A 28 3.08 -5.26 -11.27
N LYS A 29 2.97 -5.88 -12.45
CA LYS A 29 2.78 -7.33 -12.56
C LYS A 29 3.95 -8.11 -11.99
N GLU A 30 5.18 -7.66 -12.28
CA GLU A 30 6.40 -8.27 -11.72
C GLU A 30 6.44 -8.10 -10.20
N LEU A 31 6.05 -6.92 -9.70
CA LEU A 31 5.97 -6.64 -8.28
C LEU A 31 4.97 -7.55 -7.57
N GLU A 32 3.81 -7.77 -8.20
CA GLU A 32 2.79 -8.68 -7.65
C GLU A 32 3.32 -10.10 -7.51
N LYS A 33 4.11 -10.57 -8.47
CA LYS A 33 4.76 -11.90 -8.41
C LYS A 33 5.74 -11.97 -7.24
N LEU A 34 6.55 -10.94 -7.05
CA LEU A 34 7.50 -10.88 -5.93
C LEU A 34 6.76 -10.89 -4.59
N CYS A 35 5.69 -10.11 -4.46
CA CYS A 35 4.89 -10.07 -3.25
C CYS A 35 4.24 -11.42 -2.94
N THR A 36 3.72 -12.09 -3.96
CA THR A 36 3.11 -13.42 -3.80
C THR A 36 4.15 -14.43 -3.32
N HIS A 37 5.34 -14.41 -3.91
CA HIS A 37 6.43 -15.30 -3.53
C HIS A 37 6.84 -15.09 -2.06
N GLU A 38 7.05 -13.85 -1.66
CA GLU A 38 7.47 -13.53 -0.29
C GLU A 38 6.37 -13.79 0.74
N SER A 39 5.12 -13.56 0.36
CA SER A 39 3.97 -13.81 1.23
C SER A 39 3.82 -15.29 1.58
N LYS A 40 4.09 -16.18 0.63
CA LYS A 40 4.02 -17.63 0.86
C LYS A 40 5.00 -18.09 1.94
N LYS A 41 6.16 -17.47 2.02
CA LYS A 41 7.17 -17.78 3.05
C LYS A 41 6.67 -17.47 4.46
N LEU A 42 5.70 -16.58 4.58
CA LEU A 42 5.12 -16.16 5.86
C LEU A 42 3.75 -16.79 6.14
N ASP A 43 3.30 -17.69 5.27
CA ASP A 43 1.97 -18.30 5.31
C ASP A 43 0.86 -17.23 5.18
N PHE A 44 1.09 -16.25 4.29
CA PHE A 44 0.11 -15.22 3.95
C PHE A 44 -0.44 -15.45 2.55
N GLU A 45 -1.73 -15.21 2.38
CA GLU A 45 -2.39 -15.18 1.08
C GLU A 45 -2.57 -13.70 0.71
N VAL A 46 -1.88 -13.24 -0.33
CA VAL A 46 -1.93 -11.85 -0.76
C VAL A 46 -2.82 -11.70 -1.99
N SER A 47 -3.63 -10.66 -1.98
CA SER A 47 -4.40 -10.21 -3.14
C SER A 47 -4.08 -8.76 -3.45
N PHE A 48 -4.38 -8.34 -4.69
CA PHE A 48 -3.97 -7.04 -5.21
C PHE A 48 -5.15 -6.31 -5.81
N PHE A 49 -5.15 -4.99 -5.65
CA PHE A 49 -6.11 -4.11 -6.30
C PHE A 49 -5.39 -2.83 -6.71
N GLN A 50 -5.62 -2.37 -7.93
CA GLN A 50 -5.09 -1.09 -8.40
C GLN A 50 -6.22 -0.32 -9.08
N SER A 51 -6.33 0.98 -8.81
CA SER A 51 -7.29 1.84 -9.49
C SER A 51 -6.82 3.29 -9.50
N ASN A 52 -7.19 4.00 -10.56
CA ASN A 52 -7.03 5.44 -10.66
C ASN A 52 -8.25 6.19 -10.07
N SER A 53 -9.28 5.46 -9.66
CA SER A 53 -10.51 6.03 -9.15
C SER A 53 -10.52 6.02 -7.62
N GLU A 54 -10.66 7.19 -7.02
CA GLU A 54 -10.78 7.34 -5.57
C GLU A 54 -11.98 6.55 -5.03
N ALA A 55 -13.11 6.62 -5.72
CA ALA A 55 -14.32 5.90 -5.31
C ALA A 55 -14.13 4.39 -5.31
N LYS A 56 -13.47 3.85 -6.33
CA LYS A 56 -13.21 2.41 -6.42
C LYS A 56 -12.27 1.94 -5.33
N ILE A 57 -11.29 2.77 -4.96
CA ILE A 57 -10.38 2.47 -3.85
C ILE A 57 -11.15 2.42 -2.53
N ILE A 58 -12.03 3.38 -2.30
CA ILE A 58 -12.88 3.42 -1.11
C ILE A 58 -13.76 2.18 -1.05
N ASP A 59 -14.42 1.83 -2.15
CA ASP A 59 -15.28 0.64 -2.22
C ASP A 59 -14.48 -0.62 -1.88
N LYS A 60 -13.27 -0.72 -2.40
CA LYS A 60 -12.41 -1.89 -2.15
C LYS A 60 -12.00 -1.99 -0.68
N ILE A 61 -11.67 -0.87 -0.05
CA ILE A 61 -11.35 -0.83 1.38
C ILE A 61 -12.56 -1.26 2.21
N GLN A 62 -13.75 -0.80 1.85
CA GLN A 62 -14.97 -1.17 2.55
C GLN A 62 -15.29 -2.67 2.42
N GLU A 63 -14.93 -3.28 1.30
CA GLU A 63 -15.13 -4.71 1.06
C GLU A 63 -14.13 -5.58 1.81
N CYS A 64 -13.06 -5.01 2.37
CA CYS A 64 -11.93 -5.75 2.93
C CYS A 64 -12.20 -6.27 4.36
N ASN A 65 -13.44 -6.51 4.70
CA ASN A 65 -13.80 -7.08 6.00
C ASN A 65 -13.36 -8.54 6.17
N TYR A 66 -13.02 -9.21 5.05
CA TYR A 66 -12.51 -10.59 5.05
C TYR A 66 -10.98 -10.65 5.21
N CYS A 67 -10.30 -9.53 5.13
CA CYS A 67 -8.84 -9.47 5.21
C CYS A 67 -8.37 -9.40 6.66
N ASP A 68 -7.18 -9.92 6.89
CA ASP A 68 -6.50 -9.80 8.19
C ASP A 68 -5.59 -8.58 8.25
N GLY A 69 -5.09 -8.12 7.10
CA GLY A 69 -4.22 -6.95 7.02
C GLY A 69 -4.33 -6.23 5.68
N LEU A 70 -3.99 -4.94 5.68
CA LEU A 70 -4.04 -4.07 4.51
C LEU A 70 -2.71 -3.32 4.35
N ILE A 71 -2.21 -3.31 3.12
CA ILE A 71 -1.08 -2.48 2.72
C ILE A 71 -1.61 -1.51 1.67
N VAL A 72 -1.39 -0.21 1.88
CA VAL A 72 -1.91 0.80 0.98
C VAL A 72 -0.82 1.72 0.45
N ASN A 73 -0.71 1.80 -0.88
CA ASN A 73 0.06 2.81 -1.59
C ASN A 73 -0.94 3.66 -2.36
N ALA A 74 -1.43 4.71 -1.73
CA ALA A 74 -2.49 5.53 -2.29
C ALA A 74 -2.01 6.46 -3.42
N GLY A 75 -0.70 6.47 -3.71
CA GLY A 75 -0.14 7.35 -4.73
C GLY A 75 -0.41 8.80 -4.40
N ALA A 76 -0.79 9.60 -5.38
CA ALA A 76 -1.09 11.02 -5.19
C ALA A 76 -2.28 11.27 -4.25
N PHE A 77 -3.20 10.32 -4.15
CA PHE A 77 -4.34 10.46 -3.20
C PHE A 77 -3.89 10.52 -1.74
N THR A 78 -2.68 10.09 -1.43
CA THR A 78 -2.08 10.26 -0.10
C THR A 78 -2.14 11.69 0.37
N HIS A 79 -1.96 12.63 -0.56
CA HIS A 79 -1.79 14.07 -0.25
C HIS A 79 -3.09 14.86 -0.39
N THR A 80 -4.19 14.22 -0.81
CA THR A 80 -5.44 14.92 -1.14
C THR A 80 -6.69 14.26 -0.57
N SER A 81 -6.68 12.95 -0.30
CA SER A 81 -7.92 12.22 -0.04
C SER A 81 -8.25 12.07 1.43
N ILE A 82 -9.08 12.94 1.93
CA ILE A 82 -9.72 12.77 3.23
C ILE A 82 -10.70 11.59 3.18
N ALA A 83 -11.33 11.35 2.01
CA ALA A 83 -12.31 10.27 1.86
C ALA A 83 -11.66 8.88 2.03
N ILE A 84 -10.46 8.67 1.50
CA ILE A 84 -9.72 7.42 1.71
C ILE A 84 -9.30 7.31 3.19
N HIS A 85 -8.85 8.40 3.80
CA HIS A 85 -8.55 8.45 5.22
C HIS A 85 -9.74 7.94 6.04
N ASP A 86 -10.94 8.44 5.76
CA ASP A 86 -12.14 8.05 6.50
C ASP A 86 -12.46 6.56 6.31
N ALA A 87 -12.33 6.05 5.08
CA ALA A 87 -12.55 4.63 4.81
C ALA A 87 -11.58 3.74 5.60
N LEU A 88 -10.30 4.14 5.66
CA LEU A 88 -9.28 3.41 6.41
C LEU A 88 -9.58 3.42 7.92
N LYS A 89 -10.11 4.52 8.44
CA LYS A 89 -10.47 4.63 9.86
C LYS A 89 -11.59 3.67 10.26
N ILE A 90 -12.51 3.41 9.35
CA ILE A 90 -13.63 2.48 9.60
C ILE A 90 -13.11 1.04 9.68
N LEU A 91 -12.12 0.69 8.88
CA LEU A 91 -11.57 -0.65 8.81
C LEU A 91 -10.70 -0.94 10.06
N LYS A 92 -11.00 -2.01 10.79
CA LYS A 92 -10.39 -2.30 12.09
C LYS A 92 -9.30 -3.38 12.05
N ILE A 93 -8.62 -3.55 10.94
CA ILE A 93 -7.51 -4.49 10.79
C ILE A 93 -6.18 -3.75 10.78
N PRO A 94 -5.04 -4.43 11.01
CA PRO A 94 -3.71 -3.83 10.84
C PRO A 94 -3.53 -3.25 9.44
N LYS A 95 -3.02 -2.02 9.37
CA LYS A 95 -2.86 -1.26 8.12
C LYS A 95 -1.48 -0.62 8.07
N ILE A 96 -0.82 -0.72 6.92
CA ILE A 96 0.49 -0.11 6.68
C ILE A 96 0.40 0.76 5.42
N GLU A 97 0.87 2.00 5.53
CA GLU A 97 1.05 2.91 4.40
C GLU A 97 2.44 2.72 3.82
N ILE A 98 2.55 2.65 2.49
CA ILE A 98 3.86 2.56 1.82
C ILE A 98 3.98 3.58 0.71
N HIS A 99 5.22 4.02 0.46
CA HIS A 99 5.61 4.88 -0.65
C HIS A 99 6.92 4.37 -1.22
N ILE A 100 6.98 4.20 -2.55
CA ILE A 100 8.19 3.72 -3.25
C ILE A 100 9.32 4.72 -3.08
N SER A 101 9.03 6.02 -3.31
CA SER A 101 10.01 7.09 -3.16
C SER A 101 10.04 7.62 -1.73
N ASN A 102 11.12 8.33 -1.41
CA ASN A 102 11.16 9.15 -0.21
C ASN A 102 10.37 10.44 -0.48
N ILE A 103 9.11 10.47 -0.04
CA ILE A 103 8.21 11.59 -0.29
C ILE A 103 8.69 12.90 0.34
N TYR A 104 9.53 12.81 1.37
CA TYR A 104 10.07 13.99 2.07
C TYR A 104 11.21 14.66 1.32
N SER A 105 11.80 14.01 0.31
CA SER A 105 12.84 14.58 -0.54
C SER A 105 12.31 15.08 -1.89
N ARG A 106 10.99 15.09 -2.04
CA ARG A 106 10.32 15.53 -3.28
C ARG A 106 9.63 16.89 -3.06
N GLU A 107 8.61 17.19 -3.87
CA GLU A 107 7.91 18.48 -3.80
C GLU A 107 7.22 18.66 -2.44
N GLU A 108 7.11 19.90 -2.01
CA GLU A 108 6.54 20.25 -0.69
C GLU A 108 5.16 19.66 -0.45
N PHE A 109 4.30 19.61 -1.50
CA PHE A 109 2.94 19.07 -1.38
C PHE A 109 2.91 17.56 -1.08
N ARG A 110 4.04 16.83 -1.21
CA ARG A 110 4.12 15.40 -0.90
C ARG A 110 4.52 15.13 0.55
N LYS A 111 4.81 16.14 1.33
CA LYS A 111 5.24 15.97 2.73
C LYS A 111 4.10 15.72 3.68
N LYS A 112 2.87 16.09 3.30
CA LYS A 112 1.68 15.84 4.11
C LYS A 112 0.94 14.61 3.62
N SER A 113 0.62 13.69 4.54
CA SER A 113 -0.18 12.51 4.25
C SER A 113 -1.47 12.55 5.06
N PHE A 114 -2.60 12.41 4.36
CA PHE A 114 -3.91 12.17 5.00
C PHE A 114 -4.10 10.71 5.37
N ILE A 115 -3.21 9.83 4.85
CA ILE A 115 -3.29 8.40 5.09
C ILE A 115 -2.60 8.01 6.39
N SER A 116 -1.45 8.63 6.69
CA SER A 116 -0.62 8.27 7.84
C SER A 116 -1.38 8.23 9.17
N PRO A 117 -2.26 9.19 9.49
CA PRO A 117 -3.01 9.12 10.75
C PRO A 117 -4.00 7.97 10.84
N ALA A 118 -4.32 7.32 9.72
CA ALA A 118 -5.32 6.26 9.65
C ALA A 118 -4.73 4.85 9.61
N VAL A 119 -3.42 4.72 9.71
CA VAL A 119 -2.71 3.42 9.62
C VAL A 119 -1.84 3.19 10.84
N HIS A 120 -1.36 1.94 11.00
CA HIS A 120 -0.52 1.55 12.13
C HIS A 120 0.96 1.84 11.91
N GLY A 121 1.43 1.79 10.66
CA GLY A 121 2.83 2.00 10.34
C GLY A 121 3.03 2.55 8.94
N ILE A 122 4.23 3.10 8.69
CA ILE A 122 4.58 3.77 7.45
C ILE A 122 5.95 3.29 7.01
N ILE A 123 6.10 2.92 5.74
CA ILE A 123 7.39 2.55 5.14
C ILE A 123 7.52 3.32 3.84
N ALA A 124 8.62 4.05 3.67
CA ALA A 124 8.82 4.89 2.49
C ALA A 124 10.29 4.94 2.10
N GLY A 125 10.58 5.08 0.81
CA GLY A 125 11.91 5.43 0.34
C GLY A 125 12.83 4.28 -0.04
N PHE A 126 12.37 3.04 0.02
CA PHE A 126 13.20 1.86 -0.29
C PHE A 126 12.87 1.24 -1.65
N GLY A 127 12.31 2.04 -2.58
CA GLY A 127 11.90 1.51 -3.87
C GLY A 127 10.79 0.48 -3.71
N ILE A 128 10.75 -0.50 -4.63
CA ILE A 128 9.72 -1.55 -4.57
C ILE A 128 9.84 -2.44 -3.33
N ASP A 129 10.98 -2.42 -2.65
CA ASP A 129 11.17 -3.21 -1.44
C ASP A 129 10.24 -2.80 -0.31
N VAL A 130 9.64 -1.61 -0.37
CA VAL A 130 8.65 -1.18 0.63
C VAL A 130 7.47 -2.16 0.72
N TYR A 131 7.10 -2.79 -0.40
CA TYR A 131 6.03 -3.80 -0.42
C TYR A 131 6.43 -5.03 0.39
N ILE A 132 7.64 -5.53 0.16
CA ILE A 132 8.14 -6.71 0.86
C ILE A 132 8.33 -6.41 2.35
N LEU A 133 8.86 -5.24 2.67
CA LEU A 133 9.04 -4.80 4.05
C LEU A 133 7.69 -4.69 4.78
N ALA A 134 6.66 -4.18 4.09
CA ALA A 134 5.33 -4.06 4.66
C ALA A 134 4.71 -5.45 4.94
N ILE A 135 4.85 -6.38 4.00
CA ILE A 135 4.38 -7.76 4.19
C ILE A 135 5.04 -8.37 5.43
N LYS A 136 6.34 -8.23 5.56
CA LYS A 136 7.09 -8.74 6.72
C LYS A 136 6.68 -8.04 8.01
N SER A 137 6.40 -6.75 7.94
CA SER A 137 6.00 -5.96 9.12
C SER A 137 4.63 -6.35 9.66
N LEU A 138 3.71 -6.78 8.80
CA LEU A 138 2.39 -7.25 9.23
C LEU A 138 2.50 -8.42 10.21
N LYS A 139 3.50 -9.26 10.05
CA LYS A 139 3.78 -10.36 10.99
C LYS A 139 3.83 -9.88 12.44
N TYR A 140 4.43 -8.73 12.68
CA TYR A 140 4.54 -8.18 14.04
C TYR A 140 3.22 -7.62 14.54
N LEU A 141 2.44 -7.00 13.66
CA LEU A 141 1.11 -6.48 14.01
C LEU A 141 0.13 -7.61 14.32
N PHE A 142 0.21 -8.72 13.57
CA PHE A 142 -0.65 -9.89 13.81
C PHE A 142 -0.38 -10.54 15.16
N LYS A 143 0.86 -10.48 15.65
CA LYS A 143 1.23 -11.06 16.96
C LYS A 143 0.62 -10.29 18.15
N ASN A 144 0.23 -9.04 17.93
CA ASN A 144 -0.29 -8.16 18.97
C ASN A 144 -1.83 -8.09 18.98
N GLU A 145 -2.48 -8.94 18.20
CA GLU A 145 -3.94 -9.04 18.18
C GLU A 145 -4.48 -9.88 19.34
#